data_387ad5af882f138d3bba36d9aa7f031c
#
_entry.id   387ad5af882f138d3bba36d9aa7f031c
#
_cell.length_a   1.000
_cell.length_b   1.000
_cell.length_c   1.000
_cell.angle_alpha   90.00
_cell.angle_beta   90.00
_cell.angle_gamma   90.00
#
_symmetry.space_group_name_H-M   'P 1'
#
loop_
_entity.id
_entity.type
_entity.pdbx_description
1 polymer ?
#
loop_
_entity_poly.entity_id
_entity_poly.type
_entity_poly.pdbx_seq_one_letter_code
_entity_poly.pdbx_strand_id
1 'polypeptide(L)'
;LKKTYVLDTNVILYSSGALLSFGDNDVVIPEVVLEELDNFKKDKTDLGANARHAARTIDRLRKEGNLCKGVLLPNGGILRVEMNHYDTKMPPAWEKEKPDNRILQVCKALKDLGEDVILITKDIFERIKADTVNIKSEDYYEKVVPENDNQYTGRLEVYVPSYKLEEYYAKKSLSPDDALCYSVEKEEYYKPAIYTNQFVLMHSMENTKQTALGRFDGKKIVPLYYKDIKPLGLNPRNIGQKFMLEALYTDPIKAPLVIIKGPAGTAKTLFSLATGLQKIIEENTGQFRRILVCRPNVTMDEEIGFLPGSEEEKIAPFMRPIFDNLEILVDSDEKERYKNEKELQDKIKELFDRRIITTEAVAYLRGRSIVKNWVIIDEAQNLSPKQVKAITTRVGEGTKLILIGDPDQIDHPFMDSRSNGLCYASEKMKGSELCYQVTLKFDECERSPLAYEAAQKL
;
A
#
# COMPACT_ATOMS: atom_id res chain seq x y z
N LEU A 1 -32.44 11.58 -10.40
CA LEU A 1 -32.93 10.21 -10.63
C LEU A 1 -32.09 9.29 -9.75
N LYS A 2 -32.73 8.41 -8.97
CA LYS A 2 -32.06 7.35 -8.24
C LYS A 2 -31.39 6.40 -9.22
N LYS A 3 -30.16 5.98 -8.93
CA LYS A 3 -29.44 4.97 -9.67
C LYS A 3 -29.67 3.59 -9.06
N THR A 4 -29.60 2.57 -9.88
CA THR A 4 -29.66 1.17 -9.45
C THR A 4 -28.31 0.53 -9.65
N TYR A 5 -27.62 0.23 -8.54
CA TYR A 5 -26.30 -0.41 -8.55
C TYR A 5 -26.46 -1.93 -8.40
N VAL A 6 -26.05 -2.67 -9.43
CA VAL A 6 -26.01 -4.13 -9.42
C VAL A 6 -24.62 -4.58 -9.01
N LEU A 7 -24.50 -5.35 -7.93
CA LEU A 7 -23.21 -5.75 -7.40
C LEU A 7 -22.80 -7.14 -7.88
N ASP A 8 -21.57 -7.22 -8.37
CA ASP A 8 -20.90 -8.48 -8.63
C ASP A 8 -20.35 -9.10 -7.32
N THR A 9 -20.15 -10.41 -7.32
CA THR A 9 -19.63 -11.21 -6.20
C THR A 9 -18.26 -10.71 -5.75
N ASN A 10 -17.36 -10.40 -6.68
CA ASN A 10 -16.01 -9.93 -6.36
C ASN A 10 -16.00 -8.62 -5.55
N VAL A 11 -16.99 -7.74 -5.74
CA VAL A 11 -17.15 -6.51 -4.98
C VAL A 11 -17.46 -6.79 -3.52
N ILE A 12 -18.36 -7.72 -3.26
CA ILE A 12 -18.78 -8.11 -1.91
C ILE A 12 -17.66 -8.89 -1.20
N LEU A 13 -16.92 -9.73 -1.94
CA LEU A 13 -15.74 -10.44 -1.44
C LEU A 13 -14.59 -9.49 -1.13
N TYR A 14 -14.43 -8.43 -1.91
CA TYR A 14 -13.46 -7.35 -1.65
C TYR A 14 -13.86 -6.56 -0.40
N SER A 15 -15.12 -6.14 -0.29
CA SER A 15 -15.66 -5.40 0.85
C SER A 15 -17.10 -5.76 1.14
N SER A 16 -17.33 -6.41 2.27
CA SER A 16 -18.70 -6.68 2.76
C SER A 16 -19.49 -5.41 3.08
N GLY A 17 -18.82 -4.27 3.24
CA GLY A 17 -19.40 -2.95 3.44
C GLY A 17 -20.00 -2.35 2.17
N ALA A 18 -19.71 -2.90 0.99
CA ALA A 18 -20.23 -2.44 -0.29
C ALA A 18 -21.75 -2.38 -0.33
N LEU A 19 -22.42 -3.33 0.34
CA LEU A 19 -23.89 -3.38 0.45
C LEU A 19 -24.53 -2.08 0.96
N LEU A 20 -23.79 -1.27 1.71
CA LEU A 20 -24.27 -0.06 2.38
C LEU A 20 -23.57 1.24 1.89
N SER A 21 -22.77 1.18 0.81
CA SER A 21 -21.87 2.28 0.45
C SER A 21 -22.36 3.19 -0.67
N PHE A 22 -23.55 2.94 -1.24
CA PHE A 22 -24.04 3.66 -2.42
C PHE A 22 -24.99 4.84 -2.10
N GLY A 23 -24.89 5.40 -0.90
CA GLY A 23 -25.73 6.53 -0.49
C GLY A 23 -27.21 6.17 -0.48
N ASP A 24 -28.04 7.06 -0.98
CA ASP A 24 -29.52 6.86 -1.07
C ASP A 24 -29.97 6.15 -2.36
N ASN A 25 -29.03 5.59 -3.15
CA ASN A 25 -29.34 4.85 -4.35
C ASN A 25 -29.74 3.40 -4.03
N ASP A 26 -30.35 2.74 -4.99
CA ASP A 26 -30.81 1.37 -4.86
C ASP A 26 -29.67 0.37 -5.14
N VAL A 27 -29.61 -0.70 -4.36
CA VAL A 27 -28.61 -1.76 -4.46
C VAL A 27 -29.28 -3.07 -4.78
N VAL A 28 -28.81 -3.73 -5.82
CA VAL A 28 -29.34 -5.02 -6.29
C VAL A 28 -28.28 -6.09 -6.16
N ILE A 29 -28.68 -7.22 -5.58
CA ILE A 29 -27.88 -8.43 -5.52
C ILE A 29 -28.55 -9.47 -6.42
N PRO A 30 -27.94 -9.84 -7.55
CA PRO A 30 -28.43 -10.96 -8.36
C PRO A 30 -28.41 -12.27 -7.56
N GLU A 31 -29.36 -13.17 -7.81
CA GLU A 31 -29.43 -14.47 -7.15
C GLU A 31 -28.12 -15.26 -7.28
N VAL A 32 -27.50 -15.23 -8.46
CA VAL A 32 -26.22 -15.91 -8.72
C VAL A 32 -25.11 -15.46 -7.78
N VAL A 33 -25.12 -14.19 -7.37
CA VAL A 33 -24.13 -13.65 -6.42
C VAL A 33 -24.31 -14.31 -5.03
N LEU A 34 -25.54 -14.60 -4.62
CA LEU A 34 -25.80 -15.32 -3.37
C LEU A 34 -25.28 -16.76 -3.45
N GLU A 35 -25.44 -17.44 -4.60
CA GLU A 35 -24.93 -18.79 -4.83
C GLU A 35 -23.39 -18.80 -4.73
N GLU A 36 -22.71 -17.84 -5.37
CA GLU A 36 -21.26 -17.73 -5.31
C GLU A 36 -20.76 -17.40 -3.89
N LEU A 37 -21.39 -16.44 -3.20
CA LEU A 37 -21.04 -16.12 -1.82
C LEU A 37 -21.17 -17.33 -0.89
N ASP A 38 -22.13 -18.22 -1.16
CA ASP A 38 -22.31 -19.47 -0.39
C ASP A 38 -21.09 -20.39 -0.52
N ASN A 39 -20.50 -20.48 -1.70
CA ASN A 39 -19.30 -21.27 -1.93
C ASN A 39 -18.08 -20.72 -1.14
N PHE A 40 -17.95 -19.39 -1.03
CA PHE A 40 -16.85 -18.74 -0.29
C PHE A 40 -17.05 -18.76 1.23
N LYS A 41 -18.20 -19.08 1.78
CA LYS A 41 -18.43 -19.08 3.24
C LYS A 41 -17.48 -20.00 4.01
N LYS A 42 -17.01 -21.08 3.40
CA LYS A 42 -16.12 -22.08 4.00
C LYS A 42 -14.65 -21.66 3.96
N ASP A 43 -14.33 -20.68 3.15
CA ASP A 43 -12.99 -20.15 3.01
C ASP A 43 -12.55 -19.46 4.32
N LYS A 44 -11.31 -19.72 4.75
CA LYS A 44 -10.73 -19.14 5.97
C LYS A 44 -9.99 -17.83 5.73
N THR A 45 -9.84 -17.41 4.47
CA THR A 45 -9.24 -16.15 4.06
C THR A 45 -10.12 -14.94 4.36
N ASP A 46 -9.62 -13.75 4.06
CA ASP A 46 -10.41 -12.50 4.15
C ASP A 46 -11.62 -12.53 3.22
N LEU A 47 -11.57 -13.24 2.08
CA LEU A 47 -12.71 -13.43 1.18
C LEU A 47 -13.86 -14.15 1.89
N GLY A 48 -13.56 -15.29 2.51
CA GLY A 48 -14.58 -16.02 3.28
C GLY A 48 -15.08 -15.22 4.50
N ALA A 49 -14.23 -14.42 5.14
CA ALA A 49 -14.65 -13.53 6.21
C ALA A 49 -15.64 -12.47 5.71
N ASN A 50 -15.38 -11.86 4.53
CA ASN A 50 -16.27 -10.91 3.90
C ASN A 50 -17.58 -11.56 3.44
N ALA A 51 -17.53 -12.77 2.85
CA ALA A 51 -18.71 -13.53 2.47
C ALA A 51 -19.63 -13.82 3.70
N ARG A 52 -19.04 -14.28 4.81
CA ARG A 52 -19.78 -14.49 6.06
C ARG A 52 -20.37 -13.21 6.65
N HIS A 53 -19.65 -12.10 6.57
CA HIS A 53 -20.15 -10.80 7.05
C HIS A 53 -21.28 -10.28 6.17
N ALA A 54 -21.16 -10.37 4.86
CA ALA A 54 -22.21 -10.01 3.90
C ALA A 54 -23.47 -10.86 4.14
N ALA A 55 -23.34 -12.19 4.29
CA ALA A 55 -24.44 -13.08 4.58
C ALA A 55 -25.19 -12.68 5.86
N ARG A 56 -24.48 -12.32 6.94
CA ARG A 56 -25.10 -11.83 8.18
C ARG A 56 -25.82 -10.50 7.98
N THR A 57 -25.28 -9.60 7.19
CA THR A 57 -25.91 -8.31 6.88
C THR A 57 -27.19 -8.51 6.08
N ILE A 58 -27.16 -9.36 5.06
CA ILE A 58 -28.33 -9.70 4.25
C ILE A 58 -29.41 -10.40 5.11
N ASP A 59 -29.02 -11.36 5.99
CA ASP A 59 -29.96 -12.02 6.88
C ASP A 59 -30.60 -11.06 7.90
N ARG A 60 -29.84 -10.07 8.39
CA ARG A 60 -30.40 -9.03 9.25
C ARG A 60 -31.43 -8.20 8.50
N LEU A 61 -31.14 -7.74 7.29
CA LEU A 61 -32.05 -6.97 6.46
C LEU A 61 -33.31 -7.77 6.08
N ARG A 62 -33.17 -9.09 5.85
CA ARG A 62 -34.30 -9.99 5.62
C ARG A 62 -35.32 -10.00 6.77
N LYS A 63 -34.86 -9.79 8.01
CA LYS A 63 -35.75 -9.70 9.19
C LYS A 63 -36.49 -8.36 9.27
N GLU A 64 -35.98 -7.32 8.60
CA GLU A 64 -36.62 -6.01 8.54
C GLU A 64 -37.64 -5.87 7.40
N GLY A 65 -37.58 -6.79 6.40
CA GLY A 65 -38.50 -6.75 5.26
C GLY A 65 -38.30 -7.88 4.26
N ASN A 66 -39.04 -7.83 3.15
CA ASN A 66 -38.93 -8.79 2.07
C ASN A 66 -37.86 -8.34 1.06
N LEU A 67 -36.76 -9.07 0.98
CA LEU A 67 -35.64 -8.74 0.10
C LEU A 67 -36.03 -8.73 -1.39
N CYS A 68 -36.96 -9.54 -1.83
CA CYS A 68 -37.43 -9.53 -3.23
C CYS A 68 -38.27 -8.27 -3.57
N LYS A 69 -38.86 -7.63 -2.57
CA LYS A 69 -39.61 -6.38 -2.72
C LYS A 69 -38.77 -5.16 -2.40
N GLY A 70 -37.60 -5.37 -1.81
CA GLY A 70 -36.67 -4.34 -1.36
C GLY A 70 -36.85 -4.00 0.13
N VAL A 71 -35.71 -3.76 0.78
CA VAL A 71 -35.61 -3.37 2.19
C VAL A 71 -34.89 -2.02 2.25
N LEU A 72 -35.46 -1.08 3.01
CA LEU A 72 -34.88 0.24 3.19
C LEU A 72 -33.56 0.15 3.96
N LEU A 73 -32.51 0.77 3.41
CA LEU A 73 -31.20 0.87 4.04
C LEU A 73 -31.10 2.10 4.95
N PRO A 74 -30.20 2.11 5.96
CA PRO A 74 -30.00 3.24 6.86
C PRO A 74 -29.65 4.56 6.16
N ASN A 75 -29.08 4.48 4.96
CA ASN A 75 -28.69 5.63 4.12
C ASN A 75 -29.81 6.12 3.17
N GLY A 76 -31.01 5.53 3.22
CA GLY A 76 -32.15 5.92 2.41
C GLY A 76 -32.29 5.22 1.07
N GLY A 77 -31.33 4.36 0.71
CA GLY A 77 -31.42 3.47 -0.45
C GLY A 77 -32.28 2.23 -0.17
N ILE A 78 -32.52 1.43 -1.18
CA ILE A 78 -33.24 0.15 -1.07
C ILE A 78 -32.31 -0.96 -1.51
N LEU A 79 -32.18 -2.00 -0.69
CA LEU A 79 -31.49 -3.23 -1.09
C LEU A 79 -32.52 -4.30 -1.47
N ARG A 80 -32.35 -4.90 -2.64
CA ARG A 80 -33.17 -6.01 -3.08
C ARG A 80 -32.36 -7.12 -3.73
N VAL A 81 -32.92 -8.32 -3.69
CA VAL A 81 -32.41 -9.49 -4.40
C VAL A 81 -33.24 -9.68 -5.68
N GLU A 82 -32.56 -9.79 -6.81
CA GLU A 82 -33.20 -10.01 -8.11
C GLU A 82 -32.94 -11.43 -8.63
N MET A 83 -33.98 -12.01 -9.20
CA MET A 83 -33.89 -13.31 -9.88
C MET A 83 -33.14 -13.17 -11.21
N ASN A 84 -32.81 -14.30 -11.83
CA ASN A 84 -31.93 -14.34 -13.01
C ASN A 84 -32.54 -13.79 -14.33
N HIS A 85 -33.81 -13.49 -14.38
CA HIS A 85 -34.48 -12.93 -15.58
C HIS A 85 -34.19 -13.70 -16.88
N TYR A 86 -34.37 -15.02 -16.89
CA TYR A 86 -34.03 -15.92 -18.02
C TYR A 86 -34.70 -15.58 -19.34
N ASP A 87 -35.80 -14.81 -19.35
CA ASP A 87 -36.51 -14.37 -20.57
C ASP A 87 -35.83 -13.17 -21.25
N THR A 88 -34.84 -12.55 -20.64
CA THR A 88 -34.10 -11.42 -21.20
C THR A 88 -33.19 -11.88 -22.35
N LYS A 89 -33.30 -11.24 -23.49
CA LYS A 89 -32.49 -11.58 -24.67
C LYS A 89 -31.03 -11.14 -24.47
N MET A 90 -30.14 -12.11 -24.37
CA MET A 90 -28.69 -11.94 -24.32
C MET A 90 -28.06 -12.37 -25.66
N PRO A 91 -26.79 -11.98 -25.96
CA PRO A 91 -26.10 -12.46 -27.16
C PRO A 91 -26.12 -13.99 -27.24
N PRO A 92 -26.53 -14.59 -28.39
CA PRO A 92 -26.71 -16.06 -28.51
C PRO A 92 -25.44 -16.87 -28.26
N ALA A 93 -24.26 -16.26 -28.47
CA ALA A 93 -22.96 -16.90 -28.25
C ALA A 93 -22.53 -16.95 -26.76
N TRP A 94 -23.29 -16.33 -25.89
CA TRP A 94 -22.96 -16.30 -24.47
C TRP A 94 -23.49 -17.54 -23.74
N GLU A 95 -22.64 -18.14 -22.94
CA GLU A 95 -23.00 -19.27 -22.08
C GLU A 95 -23.96 -18.81 -20.98
N LYS A 96 -25.15 -19.37 -20.93
CA LYS A 96 -26.26 -18.90 -20.06
C LYS A 96 -25.96 -19.12 -18.58
N GLU A 97 -25.28 -20.19 -18.26
CA GLU A 97 -25.02 -20.58 -16.86
C GLU A 97 -23.79 -19.89 -16.25
N LYS A 98 -23.01 -19.18 -17.07
CA LYS A 98 -21.83 -18.47 -16.56
C LYS A 98 -22.26 -17.32 -15.62
N PRO A 99 -21.74 -17.24 -14.37
CA PRO A 99 -22.15 -16.23 -13.38
C PRO A 99 -22.13 -14.81 -13.91
N ASP A 100 -21.03 -14.34 -14.51
CA ASP A 100 -20.91 -12.99 -15.07
C ASP A 100 -22.04 -12.69 -16.08
N ASN A 101 -22.39 -13.68 -16.93
CA ASN A 101 -23.44 -13.50 -17.94
C ASN A 101 -24.84 -13.42 -17.30
N ARG A 102 -25.05 -14.14 -16.18
CA ARG A 102 -26.28 -14.04 -15.37
C ARG A 102 -26.41 -12.68 -14.70
N ILE A 103 -25.30 -12.13 -14.18
CA ILE A 103 -25.27 -10.77 -13.59
C ILE A 103 -25.64 -9.74 -14.66
N LEU A 104 -24.98 -9.80 -15.83
CA LEU A 104 -25.26 -8.90 -16.95
C LEU A 104 -26.70 -9.03 -17.48
N GLN A 105 -27.28 -10.23 -17.40
CA GLN A 105 -28.68 -10.47 -17.77
C GLN A 105 -29.64 -9.75 -16.83
N VAL A 106 -29.37 -9.77 -15.50
CA VAL A 106 -30.12 -8.98 -14.53
C VAL A 106 -29.99 -7.48 -14.80
N CYS A 107 -28.77 -6.99 -15.03
CA CYS A 107 -28.55 -5.60 -15.39
C CYS A 107 -29.38 -5.16 -16.61
N LYS A 108 -29.38 -6.00 -17.65
CA LYS A 108 -30.13 -5.71 -18.87
C LYS A 108 -31.64 -5.75 -18.65
N ALA A 109 -32.14 -6.71 -17.91
CA ALA A 109 -33.56 -6.80 -17.57
C ALA A 109 -34.05 -5.54 -16.84
N LEU A 110 -33.33 -5.10 -15.81
CA LEU A 110 -33.68 -3.90 -15.05
C LEU A 110 -33.61 -2.64 -15.92
N LYS A 111 -32.63 -2.54 -16.80
CA LYS A 111 -32.53 -1.44 -17.75
C LYS A 111 -33.71 -1.43 -18.74
N ASP A 112 -34.10 -2.59 -19.26
CA ASP A 112 -35.23 -2.73 -20.17
C ASP A 112 -36.56 -2.36 -19.46
N LEU A 113 -36.61 -2.47 -18.13
CA LEU A 113 -37.71 -1.97 -17.27
C LEU A 113 -37.65 -0.46 -16.99
N GLY A 114 -36.62 0.23 -17.47
CA GLY A 114 -36.49 1.69 -17.37
C GLY A 114 -35.68 2.20 -16.19
N GLU A 115 -34.94 1.33 -15.48
CA GLU A 115 -34.05 1.74 -14.40
C GLU A 115 -32.70 2.30 -14.94
N ASP A 116 -32.09 3.26 -14.24
CA ASP A 116 -30.72 3.74 -14.52
C ASP A 116 -29.71 2.79 -13.84
N VAL A 117 -29.40 1.71 -14.55
CA VAL A 117 -28.59 0.60 -14.04
C VAL A 117 -27.11 0.84 -14.24
N ILE A 118 -26.33 0.58 -13.21
CA ILE A 118 -24.86 0.57 -13.23
C ILE A 118 -24.40 -0.74 -12.62
N LEU A 119 -23.64 -1.53 -13.39
CA LEU A 119 -22.93 -2.70 -12.87
C LEU A 119 -21.71 -2.25 -12.09
N ILE A 120 -21.55 -2.78 -10.88
CA ILE A 120 -20.35 -2.60 -10.07
C ILE A 120 -19.57 -3.90 -10.02
N THR A 121 -18.39 -3.92 -10.63
CA THR A 121 -17.52 -5.09 -10.68
C THR A 121 -16.04 -4.70 -10.71
N LYS A 122 -15.19 -5.49 -10.07
CA LYS A 122 -13.74 -5.37 -10.12
C LYS A 122 -13.12 -6.10 -11.33
N ASP A 123 -13.91 -6.91 -12.04
CA ASP A 123 -13.45 -7.63 -13.22
C ASP A 123 -13.48 -6.71 -14.46
N ILE A 124 -12.29 -6.45 -15.04
CA ILE A 124 -12.13 -5.63 -16.25
C ILE A 124 -12.86 -6.26 -17.43
N PHE A 125 -12.79 -7.59 -17.59
CA PHE A 125 -13.44 -8.26 -18.71
C PHE A 125 -14.95 -8.24 -18.59
N GLU A 126 -15.48 -8.30 -17.38
CA GLU A 126 -16.93 -8.15 -17.15
C GLU A 126 -17.40 -6.73 -17.51
N ARG A 127 -16.60 -5.70 -17.15
CA ARG A 127 -16.89 -4.31 -17.58
C ARG A 127 -16.90 -4.16 -19.11
N ILE A 128 -15.90 -4.74 -19.80
CA ILE A 128 -15.86 -4.75 -21.27
C ILE A 128 -17.07 -5.46 -21.85
N LYS A 129 -17.48 -6.59 -21.27
CA LYS A 129 -18.71 -7.30 -21.70
C LYS A 129 -19.97 -6.46 -21.45
N ALA A 130 -20.06 -5.73 -20.35
CA ALA A 130 -21.18 -4.84 -20.05
C ALA A 130 -21.37 -3.79 -21.15
N ASP A 131 -20.27 -3.23 -21.68
CA ASP A 131 -20.33 -2.28 -22.81
C ASP A 131 -20.95 -2.90 -24.06
N THR A 132 -20.70 -4.18 -24.34
CA THR A 132 -21.26 -4.86 -25.54
C THR A 132 -22.78 -5.02 -25.50
N VAL A 133 -23.37 -4.97 -24.30
CA VAL A 133 -24.83 -4.99 -24.10
C VAL A 133 -25.39 -3.63 -23.65
N ASN A 134 -24.57 -2.57 -23.80
CA ASN A 134 -24.90 -1.19 -23.44
C ASN A 134 -25.26 -1.00 -21.95
N ILE A 135 -24.66 -1.76 -21.04
CA ILE A 135 -24.78 -1.55 -19.60
C ILE A 135 -23.60 -0.68 -19.13
N LYS A 136 -23.90 0.39 -18.41
CA LYS A 136 -22.87 1.17 -17.72
C LYS A 136 -22.23 0.33 -16.64
N SER A 137 -20.91 0.38 -16.53
CA SER A 137 -20.17 -0.34 -15.49
C SER A 137 -19.13 0.55 -14.81
N GLU A 138 -18.92 0.34 -13.54
CA GLU A 138 -17.94 1.07 -12.72
C GLU A 138 -17.17 0.09 -11.83
N ASP A 139 -15.91 0.42 -11.52
CA ASP A 139 -15.15 -0.30 -10.51
C ASP A 139 -15.60 0.12 -9.10
N TYR A 140 -15.44 -0.77 -8.13
CA TYR A 140 -15.75 -0.49 -6.74
C TYR A 140 -14.52 -0.10 -5.94
N TYR A 141 -14.57 1.08 -5.36
CA TYR A 141 -13.50 1.58 -4.50
C TYR A 141 -14.06 1.99 -3.13
N GLU A 142 -13.80 1.21 -2.09
CA GLU A 142 -14.21 1.55 -0.71
C GLU A 142 -13.33 2.66 -0.12
N LYS A 143 -12.04 2.56 -0.38
CA LYS A 143 -11.01 3.44 0.18
C LYS A 143 -9.97 3.72 -0.88
N VAL A 144 -10.26 4.69 -1.73
CA VAL A 144 -9.34 5.12 -2.78
C VAL A 144 -8.56 6.36 -2.40
N VAL A 145 -7.38 6.44 -2.96
CA VAL A 145 -6.54 7.62 -2.99
C VAL A 145 -6.57 8.25 -4.38
N PRO A 146 -6.04 9.48 -4.57
CA PRO A 146 -5.90 10.09 -5.89
C PRO A 146 -5.17 9.19 -6.89
N GLU A 147 -5.26 9.49 -8.17
CA GLU A 147 -4.47 8.85 -9.22
C GLU A 147 -2.96 9.04 -8.96
N ASN A 148 -2.13 8.15 -9.52
CA ASN A 148 -0.71 8.05 -9.20
C ASN A 148 0.02 9.41 -9.25
N ASP A 149 -0.23 10.21 -10.27
CA ASP A 149 0.43 11.51 -10.47
C ASP A 149 0.08 12.54 -9.37
N ASN A 150 -1.03 12.34 -8.68
CA ASN A 150 -1.52 13.23 -7.61
C ASN A 150 -1.34 12.65 -6.20
N GLN A 151 -0.75 11.46 -6.06
CA GLN A 151 -0.53 10.86 -4.76
C GLN A 151 0.59 11.55 -3.98
N TYR A 152 0.43 11.60 -2.67
CA TYR A 152 1.43 12.17 -1.79
C TYR A 152 2.74 11.40 -1.85
N THR A 153 3.83 12.11 -2.18
CA THR A 153 5.16 11.51 -2.34
C THR A 153 6.05 11.62 -1.11
N GLY A 154 5.66 12.45 -0.13
CA GLY A 154 6.50 12.74 1.03
C GLY A 154 7.65 13.69 0.73
N ARG A 155 7.83 14.12 -0.53
CA ARG A 155 8.91 15.01 -0.98
C ARG A 155 8.35 16.14 -1.87
N LEU A 156 9.06 17.26 -1.89
CA LEU A 156 8.71 18.44 -2.66
C LEU A 156 9.98 19.07 -3.23
N GLU A 157 9.91 19.52 -4.47
CA GLU A 157 10.98 20.33 -5.10
C GLU A 157 10.51 21.78 -5.14
N VAL A 158 11.37 22.67 -4.64
CA VAL A 158 11.07 24.11 -4.55
C VAL A 158 12.23 24.93 -5.07
N TYR A 159 11.90 26.13 -5.49
CA TYR A 159 12.84 27.13 -5.96
C TYR A 159 12.85 28.29 -4.98
N VAL A 160 14.06 28.76 -4.67
CA VAL A 160 14.30 29.88 -3.74
C VAL A 160 15.39 30.79 -4.31
N PRO A 161 15.37 32.10 -4.00
CA PRO A 161 16.46 33.00 -4.36
C PRO A 161 17.79 32.53 -3.74
N SER A 162 18.92 32.72 -4.44
CA SER A 162 20.24 32.27 -3.98
C SER A 162 20.59 32.75 -2.58
N TYR A 163 20.31 34.03 -2.27
CA TYR A 163 20.59 34.58 -0.94
C TYR A 163 19.79 33.89 0.17
N LYS A 164 18.61 33.34 -0.13
CA LYS A 164 17.81 32.53 0.82
C LYS A 164 18.43 31.17 1.10
N LEU A 165 19.08 30.54 0.11
CA LEU A 165 19.87 29.33 0.36
C LEU A 165 21.08 29.62 1.24
N GLU A 166 21.79 30.74 1.04
CA GLU A 166 22.88 31.17 1.92
C GLU A 166 22.38 31.40 3.35
N GLU A 167 21.25 32.10 3.48
CA GLU A 167 20.56 32.31 4.77
C GLU A 167 20.20 30.99 5.45
N TYR A 168 19.68 30.01 4.67
CA TYR A 168 19.34 28.68 5.15
C TYR A 168 20.57 27.94 5.70
N TYR A 169 21.72 28.00 5.01
CA TYR A 169 22.95 27.38 5.51
C TYR A 169 23.46 28.06 6.77
N ALA A 170 23.33 29.36 6.89
CA ALA A 170 23.76 30.13 8.05
C ALA A 170 22.82 29.92 9.27
N LYS A 171 21.50 30.10 9.06
CA LYS A 171 20.50 30.06 10.15
C LYS A 171 19.93 28.68 10.43
N LYS A 172 20.26 27.67 9.62
CA LYS A 172 19.73 26.30 9.68
C LYS A 172 18.19 26.24 9.64
N SER A 173 17.58 27.22 9.01
CA SER A 173 16.12 27.24 8.82
C SER A 173 15.74 28.17 7.68
N LEU A 174 14.63 27.84 6.99
CA LEU A 174 13.99 28.66 5.96
C LEU A 174 12.50 28.76 6.22
N SER A 175 11.91 29.94 5.97
CA SER A 175 10.46 30.09 6.00
C SER A 175 9.82 29.33 4.84
N PRO A 176 8.72 28.59 5.06
CA PRO A 176 7.96 27.95 3.98
C PRO A 176 7.40 28.97 2.98
N ASP A 177 7.22 30.22 3.40
CA ASP A 177 6.76 31.32 2.53
C ASP A 177 7.77 31.72 1.44
N ASP A 178 9.05 31.42 1.64
CA ASP A 178 10.12 31.69 0.68
C ASP A 178 10.28 30.57 -0.36
N ALA A 179 9.59 29.43 -0.18
CA ALA A 179 9.67 28.26 -1.04
C ALA A 179 8.57 28.27 -2.10
N LEU A 180 8.94 28.28 -3.38
CA LEU A 180 8.02 28.30 -4.51
C LEU A 180 8.18 27.05 -5.36
N CYS A 181 7.08 26.50 -5.88
CA CYS A 181 7.09 25.48 -6.91
C CYS A 181 6.94 26.15 -8.29
N TYR A 182 7.48 25.49 -9.33
CA TYR A 182 7.33 25.94 -10.71
C TYR A 182 6.33 25.05 -11.44
N SER A 183 5.30 25.66 -12.04
CA SER A 183 4.36 24.97 -12.92
C SER A 183 4.84 25.05 -14.36
N VAL A 184 5.16 23.92 -14.98
CA VAL A 184 5.56 23.83 -16.36
C VAL A 184 4.41 24.20 -17.30
N GLU A 185 3.17 23.81 -16.94
CA GLU A 185 1.98 24.07 -17.75
C GLU A 185 1.64 25.56 -17.84
N LYS A 186 1.81 26.29 -16.72
CA LYS A 186 1.46 27.72 -16.60
C LYS A 186 2.67 28.64 -16.76
N GLU A 187 3.90 28.07 -16.81
CA GLU A 187 5.16 28.80 -16.83
C GLU A 187 5.30 29.83 -15.70
N GLU A 188 4.74 29.51 -14.51
CA GLU A 188 4.72 30.43 -13.36
C GLU A 188 5.16 29.75 -12.06
N TYR A 189 5.69 30.57 -11.13
CA TYR A 189 5.95 30.14 -9.77
C TYR A 189 4.72 30.31 -8.89
N TYR A 190 4.45 29.31 -8.04
CA TYR A 190 3.33 29.33 -7.09
C TYR A 190 3.74 28.84 -5.71
N LYS A 191 3.00 29.24 -4.66
CA LYS A 191 3.20 28.73 -3.31
C LYS A 191 2.58 27.34 -3.17
N PRO A 192 3.38 26.30 -2.86
CA PRO A 192 2.84 24.97 -2.61
C PRO A 192 2.25 24.85 -1.20
N ALA A 193 1.32 23.92 -1.02
CA ALA A 193 1.00 23.44 0.31
C ALA A 193 2.12 22.48 0.78
N ILE A 194 2.74 22.78 1.92
CA ILE A 194 3.79 21.98 2.51
C ILE A 194 3.25 21.31 3.77
N TYR A 195 3.48 20.01 3.90
CA TYR A 195 2.96 19.21 5.00
C TYR A 195 4.05 18.89 6.03
N THR A 196 3.69 18.78 7.29
CA THR A 196 4.63 18.39 8.37
C THR A 196 5.36 17.11 8.00
N ASN A 197 6.66 17.07 8.25
CA ASN A 197 7.60 16.00 7.91
C ASN A 197 7.84 15.78 6.41
N GLN A 198 7.32 16.63 5.53
CA GLN A 198 7.63 16.56 4.10
C GLN A 198 9.09 16.95 3.85
N PHE A 199 9.79 16.14 3.08
CA PHE A 199 11.15 16.42 2.63
C PHE A 199 11.15 17.45 1.51
N VAL A 200 12.16 18.33 1.50
CA VAL A 200 12.23 19.43 0.57
C VAL A 200 13.61 19.45 -0.11
N LEU A 201 13.60 19.40 -1.43
CA LEU A 201 14.76 19.70 -2.27
C LEU A 201 14.64 21.14 -2.74
N MET A 202 15.54 22.00 -2.30
CA MET A 202 15.57 23.41 -2.66
C MET A 202 16.57 23.64 -3.78
N HIS A 203 16.15 24.34 -4.84
CA HIS A 203 16.99 24.78 -5.95
C HIS A 203 17.12 26.30 -5.90
N SER A 204 18.31 26.83 -6.22
CA SER A 204 18.45 28.27 -6.45
C SER A 204 17.76 28.65 -7.77
N MET A 205 17.03 29.77 -7.76
CA MET A 205 16.41 30.34 -8.97
C MET A 205 17.46 30.83 -9.97
N GLU A 206 18.59 31.34 -9.48
CA GLU A 206 19.64 31.93 -10.30
C GLU A 206 20.69 30.89 -10.74
N ASN A 207 20.85 29.81 -9.94
CA ASN A 207 21.82 28.74 -10.22
C ASN A 207 21.27 27.39 -9.81
N THR A 208 20.63 26.69 -10.74
CA THR A 208 20.00 25.40 -10.50
C THR A 208 20.95 24.28 -10.02
N LYS A 209 22.26 24.45 -10.15
CA LYS A 209 23.27 23.52 -9.58
C LYS A 209 23.44 23.70 -8.08
N GLN A 210 23.06 24.86 -7.52
CA GLN A 210 23.07 25.11 -6.10
C GLN A 210 21.78 24.59 -5.48
N THR A 211 21.91 23.56 -4.65
CA THR A 211 20.76 22.87 -4.03
C THR A 211 20.97 22.69 -2.54
N ALA A 212 19.87 22.59 -1.79
CA ALA A 212 19.90 22.22 -0.38
C ALA A 212 18.79 21.20 -0.08
N LEU A 213 19.04 20.36 0.91
CA LEU A 213 18.06 19.39 1.41
C LEU A 213 17.53 19.82 2.76
N GLY A 214 16.23 19.70 2.93
CA GLY A 214 15.56 20.02 4.18
C GLY A 214 14.33 19.17 4.42
N ARG A 215 13.70 19.41 5.57
CA ARG A 215 12.42 18.84 5.97
C ARG A 215 11.57 19.94 6.62
N PHE A 216 10.30 19.95 6.32
CA PHE A 216 9.37 20.86 6.99
C PHE A 216 8.98 20.30 8.37
N ASP A 217 9.29 21.00 9.44
CA ASP A 217 9.03 20.57 10.83
C ASP A 217 7.63 20.96 11.36
N GLY A 218 6.78 21.51 10.48
CA GLY A 218 5.47 22.08 10.82
C GLY A 218 5.47 23.60 10.98
N LYS A 219 6.66 24.22 11.04
CA LYS A 219 6.83 25.68 11.15
C LYS A 219 7.85 26.22 10.15
N LYS A 220 8.96 25.53 9.98
CA LYS A 220 10.10 25.94 9.14
C LYS A 220 10.66 24.73 8.38
N ILE A 221 11.38 25.00 7.28
CA ILE A 221 12.20 24.03 6.59
C ILE A 221 13.55 23.99 7.31
N VAL A 222 13.89 22.83 7.88
CA VAL A 222 15.12 22.60 8.67
C VAL A 222 16.05 21.61 7.97
N PRO A 223 17.37 21.65 8.21
CA PRO A 223 18.31 20.70 7.62
C PRO A 223 18.04 19.25 8.04
N LEU A 224 18.50 18.33 7.21
CA LEU A 224 18.55 16.92 7.54
C LEU A 224 19.76 16.64 8.45
N TYR A 225 19.56 15.84 9.50
CA TYR A 225 20.60 15.48 10.46
C TYR A 225 21.33 14.19 10.09
N TYR A 226 20.64 13.25 9.43
CA TYR A 226 21.12 11.89 9.21
C TYR A 226 21.41 11.55 7.74
N LYS A 227 21.36 12.53 6.83
CA LYS A 227 21.49 12.34 5.38
C LYS A 227 22.84 11.74 4.91
N ASP A 228 23.89 11.86 5.72
CA ASP A 228 25.25 11.43 5.38
C ASP A 228 25.70 10.22 6.23
N ILE A 229 24.81 9.63 7.04
CA ILE A 229 25.08 8.41 7.81
C ILE A 229 25.21 7.23 6.84
N LYS A 230 26.12 6.31 7.18
CA LYS A 230 26.43 5.12 6.41
C LYS A 230 26.15 3.87 7.24
N PRO A 231 24.87 3.41 7.29
CA PRO A 231 24.56 2.23 8.09
C PRO A 231 25.31 1.00 7.55
N LEU A 232 26.09 0.34 8.39
CA LEU A 232 26.96 -0.79 8.04
C LEU A 232 27.86 -0.49 6.80
N GLY A 233 28.35 0.75 6.67
CA GLY A 233 29.18 1.14 5.54
C GLY A 233 28.43 1.55 4.25
N LEU A 234 27.12 1.36 4.16
CA LEU A 234 26.33 1.70 2.97
C LEU A 234 26.27 3.22 2.74
N ASN A 235 26.77 3.67 1.59
CA ASN A 235 26.70 5.07 1.19
C ASN A 235 25.38 5.38 0.47
N PRO A 236 24.63 6.44 0.86
CA PRO A 236 23.52 6.92 0.07
C PRO A 236 24.03 7.52 -1.25
N ARG A 237 23.50 7.07 -2.38
CA ARG A 237 23.94 7.43 -3.73
C ARG A 237 23.10 8.54 -4.37
N ASN A 238 21.87 8.72 -3.88
CA ASN A 238 20.91 9.68 -4.42
C ASN A 238 20.15 10.41 -3.31
N ILE A 239 19.35 11.41 -3.72
CA ILE A 239 18.60 12.26 -2.79
C ILE A 239 17.50 11.49 -2.07
N GLY A 240 16.81 10.58 -2.76
CA GLY A 240 15.77 9.75 -2.16
C GLY A 240 16.30 8.89 -1.02
N GLN A 241 17.49 8.29 -1.19
CA GLN A 241 18.16 7.51 -0.14
C GLN A 241 18.57 8.40 1.06
N LYS A 242 18.98 9.66 0.83
CA LYS A 242 19.27 10.61 1.92
C LYS A 242 18.00 10.97 2.71
N PHE A 243 16.88 11.16 2.05
CA PHE A 243 15.59 11.37 2.71
C PHE A 243 15.14 10.12 3.48
N MET A 244 15.33 8.94 2.89
CA MET A 244 15.02 7.67 3.53
C MET A 244 15.86 7.47 4.80
N LEU A 245 17.15 7.76 4.79
CA LEU A 245 18.01 7.69 5.96
C LEU A 245 17.55 8.63 7.07
N GLU A 246 17.19 9.88 6.74
CA GLU A 246 16.61 10.81 7.72
C GLU A 246 15.38 10.23 8.40
N ALA A 247 14.46 9.65 7.61
CA ALA A 247 13.24 9.01 8.15
C ALA A 247 13.57 7.81 9.04
N LEU A 248 14.49 6.94 8.61
CA LEU A 248 14.86 5.73 9.33
C LEU A 248 15.59 6.03 10.65
N TYR A 249 16.55 6.97 10.63
CA TYR A 249 17.35 7.32 11.80
C TYR A 249 16.61 8.20 12.82
N THR A 250 15.58 8.94 12.41
CA THR A 250 14.78 9.72 13.35
C THR A 250 14.22 8.84 14.47
N ASP A 251 14.29 9.33 15.70
CA ASP A 251 13.87 8.60 16.90
C ASP A 251 12.43 8.05 16.77
N PRO A 252 12.14 6.81 17.20
CA PRO A 252 10.81 6.21 17.10
C PRO A 252 9.73 6.95 17.89
N ILE A 253 10.09 7.79 18.86
CA ILE A 253 9.12 8.66 19.54
C ILE A 253 8.59 9.73 18.57
N LYS A 254 9.46 10.26 17.70
CA LYS A 254 9.10 11.29 16.71
C LYS A 254 8.60 10.69 15.40
N ALA A 255 9.15 9.56 15.00
CA ALA A 255 8.82 8.87 13.76
C ALA A 255 8.53 7.38 14.00
N PRO A 256 7.46 7.04 14.74
CA PRO A 256 7.09 5.63 14.94
C PRO A 256 6.65 4.95 13.64
N LEU A 257 6.18 5.71 12.65
CA LEU A 257 5.79 5.22 11.34
C LEU A 257 6.66 5.84 10.24
N VAL A 258 7.24 4.99 9.41
CA VAL A 258 7.95 5.36 8.18
C VAL A 258 7.31 4.67 7.00
N ILE A 259 7.01 5.40 5.93
CA ILE A 259 6.47 4.85 4.68
C ILE A 259 7.45 5.14 3.56
N ILE A 260 7.91 4.08 2.89
CA ILE A 260 8.87 4.16 1.80
C ILE A 260 8.27 3.53 0.55
N LYS A 261 7.96 4.36 -0.42
CA LYS A 261 7.42 3.93 -1.73
C LYS A 261 8.49 4.08 -2.81
N GLY A 262 8.36 3.33 -3.89
CA GLY A 262 9.17 3.52 -5.09
C GLY A 262 9.48 2.22 -5.81
N PRO A 263 10.05 2.32 -7.03
CA PRO A 263 10.31 1.16 -7.87
C PRO A 263 11.31 0.17 -7.23
N ALA A 264 11.23 -1.07 -7.65
CA ALA A 264 12.18 -2.10 -7.23
C ALA A 264 13.62 -1.68 -7.63
N GLY A 265 14.61 -2.07 -6.82
CA GLY A 265 16.02 -1.71 -7.06
C GLY A 265 16.44 -0.33 -6.53
N THR A 266 15.61 0.38 -5.79
CA THR A 266 15.96 1.63 -5.11
C THR A 266 16.56 1.44 -3.72
N ALA A 267 16.87 0.19 -3.35
CA ALA A 267 17.51 -0.24 -2.10
C ALA A 267 16.69 0.03 -0.81
N LYS A 268 15.35 0.10 -0.91
CA LYS A 268 14.44 0.36 0.22
C LYS A 268 14.64 -0.63 1.37
N THR A 269 14.54 -1.91 1.07
CA THR A 269 14.67 -3.01 2.04
C THR A 269 16.09 -3.11 2.57
N LEU A 270 17.09 -2.93 1.70
CA LEU A 270 18.51 -2.95 2.06
C LEU A 270 18.86 -1.89 3.12
N PHE A 271 18.52 -0.61 2.89
CA PHE A 271 18.77 0.46 3.85
C PHE A 271 17.96 0.30 5.15
N SER A 272 16.75 -0.22 5.05
CA SER A 272 15.91 -0.46 6.24
C SER A 272 16.48 -1.56 7.13
N LEU A 273 17.01 -2.65 6.55
CA LEU A 273 17.72 -3.70 7.27
C LEU A 273 19.04 -3.20 7.84
N ALA A 274 19.85 -2.52 7.03
CA ALA A 274 21.14 -1.98 7.45
C ALA A 274 21.00 -1.02 8.63
N THR A 275 20.03 -0.11 8.58
CA THR A 275 19.78 0.83 9.68
C THR A 275 19.32 0.09 10.94
N GLY A 276 18.43 -0.91 10.81
CA GLY A 276 17.98 -1.71 11.95
C GLY A 276 19.12 -2.49 12.61
N LEU A 277 19.97 -3.13 11.82
CA LEU A 277 21.14 -3.86 12.29
C LEU A 277 22.15 -2.91 12.97
N GLN A 278 22.44 -1.76 12.34
CA GLN A 278 23.30 -0.72 12.93
C GLN A 278 22.79 -0.30 14.31
N LYS A 279 21.49 -0.05 14.46
CA LYS A 279 20.86 0.37 15.71
C LYS A 279 20.92 -0.71 16.82
N ILE A 280 20.79 -1.97 16.44
CA ILE A 280 20.72 -3.09 17.39
C ILE A 280 22.10 -3.62 17.76
N ILE A 281 23.00 -3.76 16.78
CA ILE A 281 24.29 -4.41 16.97
C ILE A 281 25.38 -3.39 17.33
N GLU A 282 25.54 -2.36 16.49
CA GLU A 282 26.65 -1.41 16.62
C GLU A 282 26.37 -0.35 17.68
N GLU A 283 25.21 0.33 17.61
CA GLU A 283 24.86 1.36 18.58
C GLU A 283 24.47 0.76 19.94
N ASN A 284 23.85 -0.41 19.94
CA ASN A 284 23.46 -1.23 21.08
C ASN A 284 22.88 -0.44 22.28
N THR A 285 22.07 0.57 21.98
CA THR A 285 21.48 1.46 22.99
C THR A 285 20.35 0.81 23.78
N GLY A 286 19.94 -0.42 23.43
CA GLY A 286 18.78 -1.10 23.97
C GLY A 286 17.43 -0.49 23.53
N GLN A 287 17.45 0.44 22.57
CA GLN A 287 16.24 1.06 22.02
C GLN A 287 15.34 0.03 21.33
N PHE A 288 15.93 -0.88 20.55
CA PHE A 288 15.22 -1.96 19.88
C PHE A 288 15.71 -3.32 20.36
N ARG A 289 14.78 -4.26 20.52
CA ARG A 289 15.07 -5.64 20.94
C ARG A 289 15.49 -6.52 19.77
N ARG A 290 14.87 -6.32 18.59
CA ARG A 290 15.09 -7.12 17.39
C ARG A 290 14.51 -6.42 16.16
N ILE A 291 14.91 -6.93 15.00
CA ILE A 291 14.26 -6.64 13.73
C ILE A 291 13.18 -7.71 13.49
N LEU A 292 11.97 -7.27 13.23
CA LEU A 292 10.87 -8.14 12.82
C LEU A 292 10.54 -7.85 11.36
N VAL A 293 10.72 -8.81 10.49
CA VAL A 293 10.44 -8.69 9.05
C VAL A 293 9.19 -9.49 8.71
N CYS A 294 8.24 -8.82 8.06
CA CYS A 294 7.02 -9.45 7.57
C CYS A 294 6.82 -9.15 6.08
N ARG A 295 6.34 -10.13 5.34
CA ARG A 295 5.85 -9.97 3.96
C ARG A 295 4.43 -10.49 3.85
N PRO A 296 3.54 -9.82 3.12
CA PRO A 296 2.23 -10.36 2.77
C PRO A 296 2.40 -11.60 1.89
N ASN A 297 1.64 -12.64 2.16
CA ASN A 297 1.54 -13.79 1.26
C ASN A 297 0.48 -13.48 0.20
N VAL A 298 0.86 -13.53 -1.05
CA VAL A 298 -0.01 -13.22 -2.19
C VAL A 298 -0.55 -14.49 -2.86
N THR A 299 -0.06 -15.66 -2.51
CA THR A 299 -0.64 -16.92 -2.97
C THR A 299 -2.05 -17.09 -2.41
N MET A 300 -3.03 -16.73 -3.23
CA MET A 300 -4.44 -16.63 -2.84
C MET A 300 -5.11 -17.98 -2.59
N ASP A 301 -4.57 -19.08 -3.09
CA ASP A 301 -5.22 -20.39 -3.11
C ASP A 301 -4.57 -21.45 -2.21
N GLU A 302 -3.42 -21.17 -1.59
CA GLU A 302 -2.80 -22.12 -0.67
C GLU A 302 -2.67 -21.53 0.73
N GLU A 303 -3.53 -22.00 1.64
CA GLU A 303 -3.28 -21.80 3.07
C GLU A 303 -1.87 -22.32 3.40
N ILE A 304 -1.05 -21.47 4.04
CA ILE A 304 0.25 -21.88 4.61
C ILE A 304 0.09 -23.18 5.42
N GLY A 305 -1.11 -23.45 5.92
CA GLY A 305 -1.47 -24.68 6.64
C GLY A 305 -1.34 -25.99 5.85
N PHE A 306 -1.45 -25.96 4.53
CA PHE A 306 -1.36 -27.19 3.69
C PHE A 306 0.05 -27.56 3.27
N LEU A 307 1.03 -26.67 3.40
CA LEU A 307 2.42 -27.02 3.14
C LEU A 307 2.96 -27.88 4.29
N PRO A 308 3.66 -29.02 4.01
CA PRO A 308 4.32 -29.80 5.04
C PRO A 308 5.51 -29.02 5.62
N GLY A 309 5.76 -29.14 6.92
CA GLY A 309 6.88 -28.52 7.60
C GLY A 309 6.51 -27.56 8.72
N SER A 310 7.52 -27.03 9.42
CA SER A 310 7.36 -26.00 10.44
C SER A 310 6.89 -24.66 9.84
N GLU A 311 6.38 -23.75 10.67
CA GLU A 311 5.98 -22.39 10.21
C GLU A 311 7.16 -21.66 9.56
N GLU A 312 8.37 -21.82 10.10
CA GLU A 312 9.61 -21.22 9.57
C GLU A 312 9.94 -21.77 8.17
N GLU A 313 9.82 -23.08 7.96
CA GLU A 313 10.03 -23.71 6.65
C GLU A 313 9.01 -23.25 5.61
N LYS A 314 7.80 -22.98 6.01
CA LYS A 314 6.72 -22.49 5.12
C LYS A 314 6.92 -21.03 4.69
N ILE A 315 7.52 -20.22 5.55
CA ILE A 315 7.75 -18.77 5.30
C ILE A 315 9.08 -18.57 4.55
N ALA A 316 10.05 -19.47 4.68
CA ALA A 316 11.39 -19.34 4.11
C ALA A 316 11.43 -18.97 2.62
N PRO A 317 10.62 -19.56 1.71
CA PRO A 317 10.64 -19.18 0.30
C PRO A 317 10.28 -17.71 0.06
N PHE A 318 9.34 -17.15 0.84
CA PHE A 318 8.89 -15.77 0.73
C PHE A 318 9.90 -14.78 1.29
N MET A 319 10.81 -15.23 2.15
CA MET A 319 11.85 -14.43 2.77
C MET A 319 13.18 -14.41 2.00
N ARG A 320 13.28 -15.15 0.89
CA ARG A 320 14.51 -15.20 0.08
C ARG A 320 15.09 -13.83 -0.28
N PRO A 321 14.28 -12.83 -0.72
CA PRO A 321 14.80 -11.49 -0.98
C PRO A 321 15.38 -10.77 0.26
N ILE A 322 14.96 -11.17 1.46
CA ILE A 322 15.55 -10.64 2.71
C ILE A 322 16.93 -11.26 2.93
N PHE A 323 17.08 -12.55 2.67
CA PHE A 323 18.39 -13.23 2.74
C PHE A 323 19.37 -12.63 1.72
N ASP A 324 18.94 -12.40 0.46
CA ASP A 324 19.77 -11.77 -0.56
C ASP A 324 20.27 -10.37 -0.13
N ASN A 325 19.42 -9.57 0.52
CA ASN A 325 19.82 -8.27 1.08
C ASN A 325 20.78 -8.43 2.26
N LEU A 326 20.60 -9.44 3.11
CA LEU A 326 21.51 -9.72 4.23
C LEU A 326 22.89 -10.18 3.73
N GLU A 327 22.95 -10.99 2.68
CA GLU A 327 24.20 -11.37 2.02
C GLU A 327 24.99 -10.14 1.56
N ILE A 328 24.32 -9.19 0.88
CA ILE A 328 24.94 -7.93 0.45
C ILE A 328 25.45 -7.14 1.66
N LEU A 329 24.70 -7.06 2.75
CA LEU A 329 25.09 -6.30 3.95
C LEU A 329 26.27 -6.92 4.67
N VAL A 330 26.26 -8.22 4.86
CA VAL A 330 27.32 -8.96 5.56
C VAL A 330 28.61 -8.96 4.74
N ASP A 331 28.53 -9.11 3.41
CA ASP A 331 29.69 -9.07 2.51
C ASP A 331 30.26 -7.64 2.36
N SER A 332 29.44 -6.60 2.54
CA SER A 332 29.87 -5.20 2.46
C SER A 332 30.57 -4.68 3.70
N ASP A 333 30.61 -5.45 4.80
CA ASP A 333 31.30 -5.02 6.04
C ASP A 333 32.82 -5.07 5.82
N GLU A 334 33.43 -3.88 5.69
CA GLU A 334 34.88 -3.72 5.49
C GLU A 334 35.72 -4.29 6.66
N LYS A 335 35.12 -4.52 7.81
CA LYS A 335 35.78 -5.05 9.01
C LYS A 335 35.92 -6.58 8.98
N GLU A 336 34.99 -7.27 8.33
CA GLU A 336 34.99 -8.74 8.23
C GLU A 336 34.85 -9.14 6.76
N ARG A 337 35.95 -9.52 6.10
CA ARG A 337 35.90 -10.10 4.74
C ARG A 337 35.72 -11.60 4.87
N TYR A 338 34.58 -12.10 4.42
CA TYR A 338 34.30 -13.53 4.38
C TYR A 338 35.10 -14.21 3.25
N LYS A 339 35.73 -15.35 3.58
CA LYS A 339 36.61 -16.06 2.66
C LYS A 339 35.86 -17.00 1.73
N ASN A 340 34.63 -17.35 2.09
CA ASN A 340 33.78 -18.25 1.31
C ASN A 340 32.29 -18.07 1.66
N GLU A 341 31.43 -18.57 0.76
CA GLU A 341 29.97 -18.53 0.88
C GLU A 341 29.43 -19.17 2.17
N LYS A 342 30.11 -20.20 2.69
CA LYS A 342 29.70 -20.88 3.91
C LYS A 342 29.81 -19.99 5.15
N GLU A 343 30.91 -19.25 5.27
CA GLU A 343 31.09 -18.30 6.39
C GLU A 343 30.03 -17.20 6.37
N LEU A 344 29.67 -16.72 5.18
CA LEU A 344 28.60 -15.73 4.97
C LEU A 344 27.24 -16.28 5.44
N GLN A 345 26.89 -17.50 5.04
CA GLN A 345 25.66 -18.17 5.45
C GLN A 345 25.63 -18.45 6.96
N ASP A 346 26.74 -18.87 7.53
CA ASP A 346 26.85 -19.10 8.99
C ASP A 346 26.62 -17.80 9.77
N LYS A 347 27.11 -16.64 9.27
CA LYS A 347 26.88 -15.32 9.90
C LYS A 347 25.43 -14.90 9.82
N ILE A 348 24.79 -15.07 8.65
CA ILE A 348 23.36 -14.77 8.50
C ILE A 348 22.55 -15.65 9.45
N LYS A 349 22.86 -16.94 9.52
CA LYS A 349 22.20 -17.89 10.42
C LYS A 349 22.36 -17.46 11.89
N GLU A 350 23.53 -16.98 12.30
CA GLU A 350 23.76 -16.45 13.64
C GLU A 350 22.77 -15.32 14.00
N LEU A 351 22.45 -14.41 13.05
CA LEU A 351 21.50 -13.32 13.27
C LEU A 351 20.08 -13.84 13.60
N PHE A 352 19.66 -14.94 12.96
CA PHE A 352 18.39 -15.58 13.26
C PHE A 352 18.43 -16.41 14.55
N ASP A 353 19.46 -17.20 14.76
CA ASP A 353 19.63 -18.03 15.97
C ASP A 353 19.66 -17.19 17.25
N ARG A 354 20.30 -16.02 17.19
CA ARG A 354 20.32 -15.01 18.27
C ARG A 354 19.05 -14.20 18.35
N ARG A 355 18.09 -14.40 17.46
CA ARG A 355 16.83 -13.64 17.36
C ARG A 355 17.03 -12.14 17.20
N ILE A 356 18.14 -11.71 16.61
CA ILE A 356 18.37 -10.31 16.21
C ILE A 356 17.41 -9.97 15.06
N ILE A 357 17.25 -10.92 14.13
CA ILE A 357 16.23 -10.86 13.06
C ILE A 357 15.24 -12.00 13.29
N THR A 358 13.97 -11.70 13.15
CA THR A 358 12.88 -12.68 13.12
C THR A 358 11.96 -12.40 11.95
N THR A 359 11.43 -13.47 11.34
CA THR A 359 10.48 -13.38 10.24
C THR A 359 9.13 -13.93 10.70
N GLU A 360 8.06 -13.22 10.42
CA GLU A 360 6.70 -13.64 10.78
C GLU A 360 5.73 -13.33 9.63
N ALA A 361 4.69 -14.13 9.49
CA ALA A 361 3.59 -13.78 8.58
C ALA A 361 2.78 -12.61 9.15
N VAL A 362 2.32 -11.71 8.29
CA VAL A 362 1.53 -10.52 8.68
C VAL A 362 0.30 -10.89 9.52
N ALA A 363 -0.30 -12.05 9.28
CA ALA A 363 -1.45 -12.54 10.03
C ALA A 363 -1.16 -12.70 11.54
N TYR A 364 0.08 -13.05 11.93
CA TYR A 364 0.47 -13.25 13.33
C TYR A 364 0.73 -11.96 14.10
N LEU A 365 0.82 -10.83 13.42
CA LEU A 365 0.87 -9.52 14.07
C LEU A 365 -0.48 -9.11 14.67
N ARG A 366 -1.57 -9.75 14.24
CA ARG A 366 -2.91 -9.49 14.77
C ARG A 366 -3.02 -9.98 16.23
N GLY A 367 -3.55 -9.14 17.12
CA GLY A 367 -3.79 -9.50 18.53
C GLY A 367 -2.59 -9.35 19.46
N ARG A 368 -1.41 -8.99 18.99
CA ARG A 368 -0.20 -8.75 19.80
C ARG A 368 0.11 -7.26 19.90
N SER A 369 0.65 -6.81 21.03
CA SER A 369 1.28 -5.50 21.16
C SER A 369 2.76 -5.63 20.80
N ILE A 370 3.24 -4.79 19.89
CA ILE A 370 4.62 -4.81 19.39
C ILE A 370 5.36 -3.66 20.05
N VAL A 371 6.27 -3.95 20.98
CA VAL A 371 6.97 -2.95 21.79
C VAL A 371 8.47 -3.07 21.58
N LYS A 372 9.16 -1.93 21.38
CA LYS A 372 10.61 -1.83 21.19
C LYS A 372 11.16 -2.75 20.09
N ASN A 373 10.46 -2.84 18.97
CA ASN A 373 10.91 -3.58 17.80
C ASN A 373 11.15 -2.64 16.61
N TRP A 374 12.11 -3.01 15.78
CA TRP A 374 12.28 -2.47 14.44
C TRP A 374 11.50 -3.35 13.48
N VAL A 375 10.34 -2.88 13.01
CA VAL A 375 9.39 -3.68 12.22
C VAL A 375 9.44 -3.25 10.76
N ILE A 376 9.74 -4.19 9.87
CA ILE A 376 9.73 -3.98 8.43
C ILE A 376 8.59 -4.80 7.83
N ILE A 377 7.66 -4.11 7.19
CA ILE A 377 6.64 -4.75 6.34
C ILE A 377 7.07 -4.51 4.89
N ASP A 378 7.65 -5.52 4.29
CA ASP A 378 8.09 -5.49 2.88
C ASP A 378 6.93 -5.90 1.97
N GLU A 379 6.89 -5.40 0.73
CA GLU A 379 5.79 -5.57 -0.25
C GLU A 379 4.40 -5.12 0.31
N ALA A 380 4.41 -4.03 1.07
CA ALA A 380 3.20 -3.54 1.75
C ALA A 380 2.08 -3.07 0.80
N GLN A 381 2.35 -2.89 -0.51
CA GLN A 381 1.33 -2.64 -1.53
C GLN A 381 0.38 -3.83 -1.70
N ASN A 382 0.78 -5.03 -1.28
CA ASN A 382 -0.08 -6.22 -1.29
C ASN A 382 -0.98 -6.34 -0.05
N LEU A 383 -0.97 -5.34 0.85
CA LEU A 383 -1.87 -5.26 1.99
C LEU A 383 -3.10 -4.42 1.67
N SER A 384 -4.26 -4.84 2.17
CA SER A 384 -5.45 -4.01 2.13
C SER A 384 -5.36 -2.85 3.15
N PRO A 385 -6.11 -1.74 2.96
CA PRO A 385 -6.21 -0.65 3.94
C PRO A 385 -6.60 -1.14 5.35
N LYS A 386 -7.44 -2.16 5.45
CA LYS A 386 -7.86 -2.78 6.70
C LYS A 386 -6.71 -3.49 7.41
N GLN A 387 -5.88 -4.21 6.65
CA GLN A 387 -4.70 -4.90 7.20
C GLN A 387 -3.66 -3.90 7.69
N VAL A 388 -3.34 -2.86 6.90
CA VAL A 388 -2.41 -1.80 7.32
C VAL A 388 -2.90 -1.10 8.59
N LYS A 389 -4.20 -0.77 8.67
CA LYS A 389 -4.78 -0.21 9.89
C LYS A 389 -4.62 -1.15 11.09
N ALA A 390 -4.88 -2.46 10.90
CA ALA A 390 -4.77 -3.46 11.96
C ALA A 390 -3.34 -3.60 12.47
N ILE A 391 -2.32 -3.50 11.60
CA ILE A 391 -0.91 -3.54 11.98
C ILE A 391 -0.51 -2.25 12.71
N THR A 392 -0.81 -1.10 12.13
CA THR A 392 -0.39 0.22 12.65
C THR A 392 -0.96 0.47 14.06
N THR A 393 -2.18 0.02 14.35
CA THR A 393 -2.79 0.15 15.67
C THR A 393 -2.20 -0.79 16.73
N ARG A 394 -1.26 -1.68 16.38
CA ARG A 394 -0.54 -2.59 17.29
C ARG A 394 0.85 -2.10 17.67
N VAL A 395 1.30 -1.05 17.02
CA VAL A 395 2.59 -0.42 17.31
C VAL A 395 2.55 0.15 18.72
N GLY A 396 3.36 -0.42 19.60
CA GLY A 396 3.53 0.02 20.97
C GLY A 396 4.75 0.93 21.12
N GLU A 397 4.96 1.40 22.36
CA GLU A 397 6.00 2.34 22.70
C GLU A 397 7.41 1.85 22.30
N GLY A 398 8.23 2.74 21.75
CA GLY A 398 9.61 2.47 21.33
C GLY A 398 9.72 1.59 20.08
N THR A 399 8.62 1.29 19.39
CA THR A 399 8.64 0.56 18.13
C THR A 399 8.71 1.51 16.95
N LYS A 400 9.47 1.14 15.93
CA LYS A 400 9.48 1.79 14.62
C LYS A 400 8.88 0.84 13.59
N LEU A 401 7.76 1.23 12.99
CA LEU A 401 7.10 0.51 11.91
C LEU A 401 7.50 1.12 10.57
N ILE A 402 8.00 0.30 9.67
CA ILE A 402 8.46 0.70 8.34
C ILE A 402 7.64 -0.09 7.32
N LEU A 403 6.83 0.63 6.53
CA LEU A 403 6.07 0.09 5.42
C LEU A 403 6.84 0.35 4.13
N ILE A 404 7.19 -0.70 3.41
CA ILE A 404 7.98 -0.63 2.18
C ILE A 404 7.20 -1.27 1.05
N GLY A 405 7.20 -0.64 -0.13
CA GLY A 405 6.60 -1.26 -1.30
C GLY A 405 6.71 -0.45 -2.58
N ASP A 406 6.28 -1.09 -3.65
CA ASP A 406 6.19 -0.52 -4.99
C ASP A 406 4.71 -0.46 -5.40
N PRO A 407 4.11 0.74 -5.50
CA PRO A 407 2.71 0.88 -5.88
C PRO A 407 2.34 0.34 -7.26
N ASP A 408 3.34 0.14 -8.12
CA ASP A 408 3.15 -0.36 -9.49
C ASP A 408 3.31 -1.90 -9.59
N GLN A 409 3.80 -2.56 -8.52
CA GLN A 409 3.97 -4.01 -8.45
C GLN A 409 2.97 -4.64 -7.48
N ILE A 410 1.70 -4.66 -7.85
CA ILE A 410 0.63 -5.23 -7.03
C ILE A 410 0.26 -6.60 -7.57
N ASP A 411 0.51 -7.63 -6.76
CA ASP A 411 0.17 -9.01 -7.10
C ASP A 411 -1.25 -9.38 -6.69
N HIS A 412 -1.86 -8.60 -5.81
CA HIS A 412 -3.19 -8.88 -5.29
C HIS A 412 -4.27 -8.54 -6.33
N PRO A 413 -5.09 -9.50 -6.80
CA PRO A 413 -5.98 -9.34 -7.96
C PRO A 413 -7.12 -8.33 -7.79
N PHE A 414 -7.45 -7.98 -6.54
CA PHE A 414 -8.54 -7.02 -6.24
C PHE A 414 -8.05 -5.65 -5.78
N MET A 415 -6.73 -5.39 -5.88
CA MET A 415 -6.14 -4.11 -5.51
C MET A 415 -5.39 -3.49 -6.68
N ASP A 416 -5.31 -2.18 -6.66
CA ASP A 416 -4.56 -1.37 -7.62
C ASP A 416 -3.77 -0.28 -6.89
N SER A 417 -3.08 0.59 -7.64
CA SER A 417 -2.31 1.71 -7.09
C SER A 417 -3.15 2.70 -6.28
N ARG A 418 -4.47 2.70 -6.42
CA ARG A 418 -5.40 3.60 -5.71
C ARG A 418 -6.03 2.97 -4.48
N SER A 419 -6.14 1.64 -4.43
CA SER A 419 -6.92 0.90 -3.42
C SER A 419 -6.07 0.07 -2.46
N ASN A 420 -4.75 0.00 -2.68
CA ASN A 420 -3.85 -0.74 -1.80
C ASN A 420 -3.58 -0.03 -0.47
N GLY A 421 -3.21 -0.80 0.54
CA GLY A 421 -3.02 -0.30 1.90
C GLY A 421 -1.82 0.64 2.07
N LEU A 422 -0.75 0.47 1.29
CA LEU A 422 0.45 1.32 1.34
C LEU A 422 0.12 2.76 0.89
N CYS A 423 -0.49 2.90 -0.30
CA CYS A 423 -0.91 4.20 -0.82
C CYS A 423 -2.00 4.84 0.05
N TYR A 424 -2.95 4.04 0.52
CA TYR A 424 -3.98 4.52 1.45
C TYR A 424 -3.37 5.06 2.75
N ALA A 425 -2.43 4.34 3.37
CA ALA A 425 -1.75 4.80 4.57
C ALA A 425 -0.94 6.07 4.31
N SER A 426 -0.24 6.13 3.17
CA SER A 426 0.52 7.30 2.73
C SER A 426 -0.35 8.56 2.67
N GLU A 427 -1.51 8.49 2.02
CA GLU A 427 -2.43 9.63 1.92
C GLU A 427 -3.07 10.01 3.26
N LYS A 428 -3.49 9.03 4.06
CA LYS A 428 -4.16 9.28 5.35
C LYS A 428 -3.22 9.79 6.43
N MET A 429 -1.93 9.42 6.38
CA MET A 429 -0.91 9.89 7.32
C MET A 429 -0.14 11.12 6.83
N LYS A 430 -0.53 11.70 5.70
CA LYS A 430 0.01 12.95 5.16
C LYS A 430 -0.08 14.06 6.20
N GLY A 431 1.06 14.70 6.49
CA GLY A 431 1.14 15.78 7.47
C GLY A 431 1.06 15.37 8.94
N SER A 432 1.02 14.07 9.25
CA SER A 432 1.10 13.58 10.63
C SER A 432 2.48 13.85 11.22
N GLU A 433 2.52 14.34 12.45
CA GLU A 433 3.78 14.55 13.20
C GLU A 433 4.51 13.23 13.51
N LEU A 434 3.78 12.09 13.51
CA LEU A 434 4.29 10.77 13.82
C LEU A 434 4.68 9.93 12.59
N CYS A 435 4.56 10.51 11.39
CA CYS A 435 4.81 9.79 10.15
C CYS A 435 5.81 10.51 9.25
N TYR A 436 6.84 9.80 8.84
CA TYR A 436 7.79 10.23 7.82
C TYR A 436 7.60 9.41 6.56
N GLN A 437 7.59 10.06 5.41
CA GLN A 437 7.30 9.39 4.14
C GLN A 437 8.25 9.86 3.06
N VAL A 438 8.65 8.92 2.20
CA VAL A 438 9.45 9.21 1.01
C VAL A 438 9.06 8.29 -0.13
N THR A 439 8.85 8.87 -1.31
CA THR A 439 8.73 8.13 -2.56
C THR A 439 10.02 8.30 -3.34
N LEU A 440 10.70 7.19 -3.59
CA LEU A 440 11.90 7.13 -4.42
C LEU A 440 11.47 7.20 -5.89
N LYS A 441 12.25 7.92 -6.71
CA LYS A 441 11.97 8.11 -8.13
C LYS A 441 12.58 6.97 -8.96
N PHE A 442 12.14 6.84 -10.20
CA PHE A 442 12.63 5.82 -11.11
C PHE A 442 14.12 6.04 -11.47
N ASP A 443 14.56 7.30 -11.60
CA ASP A 443 15.96 7.68 -11.84
C ASP A 443 16.87 7.47 -10.62
N GLU A 444 16.30 7.17 -9.45
CA GLU A 444 17.02 6.80 -8.21
C GLU A 444 17.21 5.27 -8.08
N CYS A 445 16.93 4.50 -9.13
CA CYS A 445 17.09 3.05 -9.15
C CYS A 445 18.58 2.67 -9.35
N GLU A 446 19.09 1.80 -8.46
CA GLU A 446 20.50 1.36 -8.42
C GLU A 446 20.70 0.02 -9.15
N ARG A 447 19.92 -0.24 -10.18
CA ARG A 447 20.02 -1.47 -10.98
C ARG A 447 21.14 -1.39 -12.01
N SER A 448 21.53 -2.55 -12.54
CA SER A 448 22.42 -2.62 -13.69
C SER A 448 21.83 -1.86 -14.90
N PRO A 449 22.67 -1.35 -15.82
CA PRO A 449 22.18 -0.70 -17.05
C PRO A 449 21.15 -1.56 -17.81
N LEU A 450 21.36 -2.87 -17.86
CA LEU A 450 20.43 -3.80 -18.49
C LEU A 450 19.06 -3.82 -17.79
N ALA A 451 19.05 -3.91 -16.45
CA ALA A 451 17.80 -3.95 -15.70
C ALA A 451 17.04 -2.61 -15.77
N TYR A 452 17.76 -1.49 -15.85
CA TYR A 452 17.18 -0.18 -16.07
C TYR A 452 16.54 -0.07 -17.48
N GLU A 453 17.26 -0.49 -18.51
CA GLU A 453 16.75 -0.48 -19.88
C GLU A 453 15.56 -1.42 -20.08
N ALA A 454 15.62 -2.63 -19.50
CA ALA A 454 14.52 -3.58 -19.56
C ALA A 454 13.25 -3.05 -18.89
N ALA A 455 13.37 -2.40 -17.73
CA ALA A 455 12.23 -1.82 -17.04
C ALA A 455 11.57 -0.63 -17.79
N GLN A 456 12.28 -0.02 -18.75
CA GLN A 456 11.72 1.03 -19.60
C GLN A 456 11.10 0.50 -20.90
N LYS A 457 11.56 -0.65 -21.41
CA LYS A 457 11.22 -1.13 -22.76
C LYS A 457 10.26 -2.33 -22.75
N LEU A 458 10.21 -3.07 -21.64
CA LEU A 458 9.37 -4.27 -21.45
C LEU A 458 8.22 -4.01 -20.48
#